data_4c02a955f2be929bf8d57ac4aec6aa8c
#
_entry.id   4c02a955f2be929bf8d57ac4aec6aa8c
#
_cell.length_a   1.000
_cell.length_b   1.000
_cell.length_c   1.000
_cell.angle_alpha   90.00
_cell.angle_beta   90.00
_cell.angle_gamma   90.00
#
_symmetry.space_group_name_H-M   'P 1'
#
loop_
_entity.id
_entity.type
_entity.pdbx_description
1 polymer ?
#
loop_
_entity_poly.entity_id
_entity_poly.type
_entity_poly.pdbx_seq_one_letter_code
_entity_poly.pdbx_strand_id
1 'polypeptide(L)'
;VDRQFRETTYRSFAGDGAGMLVIFAYLQFSLQPLKKMSISERAQLHEEFMRQIISPMHLPKAQALLQKHRDAGDRLLIITSTNRFIVEPICHSLGVSELLATDAEIVDGRYTGKVAGTPTYKEGKVIRLNAWLQEHNETLEGSWFYSDSINDLPLLLEVEHPVAVDPCRALRETAETKEWDIISLRG
;
A
#
# COMPACT_ATOMS: atom_id res chain seq x y z
N VAL A 1 10.81 -13.89 -12.37
CA VAL A 1 9.54 -14.26 -11.69
C VAL A 1 8.76 -15.15 -12.64
N ASP A 2 8.50 -16.40 -12.23
CA ASP A 2 7.90 -17.46 -13.02
C ASP A 2 6.52 -17.00 -13.57
N ARG A 3 6.28 -17.27 -14.87
CA ARG A 3 5.03 -16.96 -15.57
C ARG A 3 3.83 -17.64 -14.89
N GLN A 4 4.03 -18.85 -14.37
CA GLN A 4 3.03 -19.62 -13.64
C GLN A 4 2.64 -18.96 -12.31
N PHE A 5 3.58 -18.27 -11.63
CA PHE A 5 3.34 -17.46 -10.46
C PHE A 5 2.42 -16.28 -10.74
N ARG A 6 2.63 -15.57 -11.88
CA ARG A 6 1.77 -14.45 -12.29
C ARG A 6 0.34 -14.91 -12.62
N GLU A 7 0.19 -16.02 -13.36
CA GLU A 7 -1.13 -16.54 -13.75
C GLU A 7 -1.94 -17.04 -12.55
N THR A 8 -1.28 -17.71 -11.59
CA THR A 8 -1.94 -18.17 -10.35
C THR A 8 -2.36 -16.97 -9.49
N THR A 9 -1.53 -15.96 -9.40
CA THR A 9 -1.81 -14.71 -8.69
C THR A 9 -3.02 -14.00 -9.29
N TYR A 10 -3.07 -13.86 -10.62
CA TYR A 10 -4.17 -13.19 -11.32
C TYR A 10 -5.52 -13.92 -11.16
N ARG A 11 -5.52 -15.26 -11.20
CA ARG A 11 -6.73 -16.06 -11.00
C ARG A 11 -7.29 -15.99 -9.57
N SER A 12 -6.42 -15.83 -8.57
CA SER A 12 -6.83 -15.69 -7.17
C SER A 12 -7.53 -14.35 -6.88
N PHE A 13 -7.30 -13.33 -7.71
CA PHE A 13 -7.97 -12.02 -7.59
C PHE A 13 -9.33 -11.92 -8.30
N ALA A 14 -9.63 -12.83 -9.21
CA ALA A 14 -10.83 -12.74 -10.08
C ALA A 14 -12.11 -13.31 -9.45
N GLY A 15 -12.08 -13.78 -8.19
CA GLY A 15 -13.22 -14.40 -7.52
C GLY A 15 -13.92 -13.45 -6.53
N ASP A 16 -15.02 -12.88 -6.92
CA ASP A 16 -15.92 -12.13 -6.06
C ASP A 16 -16.52 -13.03 -4.98
N GLY A 17 -16.46 -12.62 -3.72
CA GLY A 17 -17.32 -13.12 -2.66
C GLY A 17 -16.69 -13.85 -1.47
N ALA A 18 -15.40 -14.23 -1.51
CA ALA A 18 -14.70 -14.81 -0.36
C ALA A 18 -13.63 -13.85 0.22
N GLY A 19 -13.85 -12.56 0.09
CA GLY A 19 -12.93 -11.43 0.24
C GLY A 19 -11.74 -11.59 1.22
N MET A 20 -11.97 -11.96 2.46
CA MET A 20 -10.91 -12.03 3.48
C MET A 20 -10.07 -13.32 3.38
N LEU A 21 -10.68 -14.48 3.10
CA LEU A 21 -9.94 -15.75 2.97
C LEU A 21 -9.03 -15.74 1.74
N VAL A 22 -9.50 -15.16 0.64
CA VAL A 22 -8.73 -15.05 -0.59
C VAL A 22 -7.53 -14.12 -0.42
N ILE A 23 -7.69 -12.98 0.26
CA ILE A 23 -6.57 -12.07 0.50
C ILE A 23 -5.52 -12.69 1.42
N PHE A 24 -5.91 -13.40 2.48
CA PHE A 24 -4.94 -14.11 3.34
C PHE A 24 -4.16 -15.18 2.59
N ALA A 25 -4.83 -16.00 1.76
CA ALA A 25 -4.18 -16.99 0.93
C ALA A 25 -3.19 -16.35 -0.06
N TYR A 26 -3.58 -15.26 -0.70
CA TYR A 26 -2.72 -14.49 -1.59
C TYR A 26 -1.51 -13.89 -0.86
N LEU A 27 -1.72 -13.26 0.28
CA LEU A 27 -0.64 -12.68 1.09
C LEU A 27 0.33 -13.74 1.56
N GLN A 28 -0.16 -14.87 2.06
CA GLN A 28 0.69 -16.00 2.43
C GLN A 28 1.50 -16.53 1.25
N PHE A 29 0.87 -16.67 0.08
CA PHE A 29 1.56 -17.10 -1.13
C PHE A 29 2.66 -16.11 -1.54
N SER A 30 2.38 -14.80 -1.52
CA SER A 30 3.32 -13.74 -1.86
C SER A 30 4.51 -13.64 -0.90
N LEU A 31 4.34 -14.07 0.35
CA LEU A 31 5.38 -14.07 1.39
C LEU A 31 6.25 -15.34 1.37
N GLN A 32 5.85 -16.42 0.68
CA GLN A 32 6.64 -17.68 0.63
C GLN A 32 8.07 -17.49 0.12
N PRO A 33 8.37 -16.66 -0.90
CA PRO A 33 9.74 -16.43 -1.32
C PRO A 33 10.63 -15.88 -0.19
N LEU A 34 10.11 -14.99 0.67
CA LEU A 34 10.88 -14.40 1.77
C LEU A 34 11.35 -15.45 2.79
N LYS A 35 10.54 -16.49 3.00
CA LYS A 35 10.87 -17.61 3.88
C LYS A 35 12.09 -18.39 3.40
N LYS A 36 12.26 -18.51 2.09
CA LYS A 36 13.30 -19.35 1.46
C LYS A 36 14.64 -18.62 1.26
N MET A 37 14.63 -17.29 1.32
CA MET A 37 15.80 -16.47 1.04
C MET A 37 16.58 -16.14 2.30
N SER A 38 17.91 -16.14 2.20
CA SER A 38 18.79 -15.58 3.22
C SER A 38 18.63 -14.05 3.32
N ILE A 39 19.14 -13.46 4.39
CA ILE A 39 19.16 -11.99 4.56
C ILE A 39 19.91 -11.32 3.41
N SER A 40 21.05 -11.88 3.01
CA SER A 40 21.88 -11.36 1.93
C SER A 40 21.16 -11.38 0.58
N GLU A 41 20.52 -12.50 0.23
CA GLU A 41 19.76 -12.62 -1.02
C GLU A 41 18.60 -11.62 -1.08
N ARG A 42 17.89 -11.43 0.04
CA ARG A 42 16.82 -10.44 0.12
C ARG A 42 17.35 -9.01 -0.07
N ALA A 43 18.48 -8.67 0.52
CA ALA A 43 19.09 -7.34 0.40
C ALA A 43 19.50 -7.06 -1.05
N GLN A 44 20.16 -8.03 -1.71
CA GLN A 44 20.57 -7.90 -3.11
C GLN A 44 19.38 -7.73 -4.07
N LEU A 45 18.35 -8.58 -3.93
CA LEU A 45 17.13 -8.46 -4.74
C LEU A 45 16.41 -7.13 -4.52
N HIS A 46 16.43 -6.63 -3.30
CA HIS A 46 15.81 -5.37 -2.94
C HIS A 46 16.53 -4.19 -3.59
N GLU A 47 17.87 -4.16 -3.52
CA GLU A 47 18.69 -3.16 -4.17
C GLU A 47 18.48 -3.16 -5.69
N GLU A 48 18.49 -4.34 -6.30
CA GLU A 48 18.24 -4.49 -7.73
C GLU A 48 16.84 -4.04 -8.13
N PHE A 49 15.81 -4.40 -7.35
CA PHE A 49 14.44 -3.97 -7.55
C PHE A 49 14.30 -2.44 -7.47
N MET A 50 14.88 -1.82 -6.45
CA MET A 50 14.86 -0.36 -6.31
C MET A 50 15.53 0.31 -7.50
N ARG A 51 16.70 -0.18 -7.94
CA ARG A 51 17.47 0.40 -9.03
C ARG A 51 16.81 0.20 -10.40
N GLN A 52 16.32 -1.01 -10.69
CA GLN A 52 15.84 -1.37 -12.04
C GLN A 52 14.37 -1.03 -12.25
N ILE A 53 13.55 -1.10 -11.21
CA ILE A 53 12.10 -0.99 -11.32
C ILE A 53 11.59 0.31 -10.70
N ILE A 54 11.95 0.60 -9.45
CA ILE A 54 11.36 1.72 -8.73
C ILE A 54 11.93 3.07 -9.17
N SER A 55 13.27 3.19 -9.24
CA SER A 55 13.90 4.47 -9.61
C SER A 55 13.42 5.03 -10.97
N PRO A 56 13.22 4.21 -12.02
CA PRO A 56 12.67 4.72 -13.28
C PRO A 56 11.18 5.12 -13.22
N MET A 57 10.45 4.68 -12.20
CA MET A 57 9.01 4.95 -12.05
C MET A 57 8.70 6.26 -11.32
N HIS A 58 9.70 7.08 -11.01
CA HIS A 58 9.48 8.37 -10.36
C HIS A 58 8.60 9.28 -11.22
N LEU A 59 7.47 9.72 -10.65
CA LEU A 59 6.52 10.63 -11.28
C LEU A 59 6.75 12.04 -10.71
N PRO A 60 7.17 13.03 -11.52
CA PRO A 60 7.40 14.39 -11.04
C PRO A 60 6.20 15.03 -10.36
N LYS A 61 4.98 14.77 -10.87
CA LYS A 61 3.73 15.27 -10.27
C LYS A 61 3.47 14.66 -8.88
N ALA A 62 3.82 13.38 -8.67
CA ALA A 62 3.70 12.73 -7.35
C ALA A 62 4.69 13.35 -6.36
N GLN A 63 5.92 13.62 -6.78
CA GLN A 63 6.90 14.32 -5.94
C GLN A 63 6.45 15.74 -5.59
N ALA A 64 5.91 16.48 -6.56
CA ALA A 64 5.37 17.82 -6.35
C ALA A 64 4.19 17.79 -5.35
N LEU A 65 3.31 16.79 -5.44
CA LEU A 65 2.22 16.61 -4.49
C LEU A 65 2.72 16.34 -3.07
N LEU A 66 3.69 15.43 -2.90
CA LEU A 66 4.31 15.18 -1.60
C LEU A 66 4.98 16.44 -1.04
N GLN A 67 5.66 17.22 -1.91
CA GLN A 67 6.31 18.46 -1.49
C GLN A 67 5.29 19.52 -1.06
N LYS A 68 4.17 19.65 -1.79
CA LYS A 68 3.06 20.56 -1.41
C LYS A 68 2.58 20.30 0.02
N HIS A 69 2.38 19.03 0.38
CA HIS A 69 1.95 18.66 1.74
C HIS A 69 3.03 18.91 2.79
N ARG A 70 4.31 18.66 2.46
CA ARG A 70 5.43 19.00 3.36
C ARG A 70 5.51 20.50 3.63
N ASP A 71 5.36 21.31 2.58
CA ASP A 71 5.43 22.77 2.70
C ASP A 71 4.24 23.32 3.50
N ALA A 72 3.09 22.62 3.49
CA ALA A 72 1.94 22.94 4.34
C ALA A 72 2.13 22.49 5.80
N GLY A 73 3.18 21.72 6.09
CA GLY A 73 3.42 21.16 7.43
C GLY A 73 2.64 19.88 7.73
N ASP A 74 2.04 19.26 6.71
CA ASP A 74 1.26 18.04 6.87
C ASP A 74 2.16 16.85 7.20
N ARG A 75 1.68 15.97 8.07
CA ARG A 75 2.31 14.69 8.35
C ARG A 75 1.99 13.68 7.26
N LEU A 76 3.03 13.11 6.65
CA LEU A 76 2.89 12.17 5.54
C LEU A 76 2.93 10.73 6.03
N LEU A 77 1.93 9.95 5.63
CA LEU A 77 1.80 8.52 5.94
C LEU A 77 1.51 7.73 4.67
N ILE A 78 2.30 6.70 4.38
CA ILE A 78 1.99 5.73 3.33
C ILE A 78 1.19 4.59 3.94
N ILE A 79 0.02 4.28 3.35
CA ILE A 79 -0.83 3.16 3.75
C ILE A 79 -1.10 2.24 2.56
N THR A 80 -0.68 0.96 2.63
CA THR A 80 -0.70 0.04 1.49
C THR A 80 -0.96 -1.40 1.88
N SER A 81 -1.66 -2.14 1.01
CA SER A 81 -1.84 -3.59 1.16
C SER A 81 -0.57 -4.40 0.83
N THR A 82 0.40 -3.80 0.14
CA THR A 82 1.67 -4.45 -0.18
C THR A 82 2.46 -4.73 1.10
N ASN A 83 3.24 -5.81 1.11
CA ASN A 83 4.02 -6.16 2.29
C ASN A 83 5.13 -5.14 2.58
N ARG A 84 5.42 -4.92 3.88
CA ARG A 84 6.40 -3.96 4.38
C ARG A 84 7.77 -4.13 3.74
N PHE A 85 8.24 -5.37 3.59
CA PHE A 85 9.54 -5.67 3.01
C PHE A 85 9.75 -5.00 1.65
N ILE A 86 8.72 -4.99 0.79
CA ILE A 86 8.79 -4.37 -0.54
C ILE A 86 8.69 -2.84 -0.46
N VAL A 87 7.79 -2.31 0.38
CA VAL A 87 7.40 -0.89 0.33
C VAL A 87 8.28 0.00 1.19
N GLU A 88 8.88 -0.51 2.23
CA GLU A 88 9.65 0.31 3.19
C GLU A 88 10.79 1.11 2.52
N PRO A 89 11.63 0.56 1.63
CA PRO A 89 12.64 1.37 0.93
C PRO A 89 12.05 2.31 -0.12
N ILE A 90 10.88 1.99 -0.69
CA ILE A 90 10.14 2.93 -1.55
C ILE A 90 9.70 4.13 -0.71
N CYS A 91 9.13 3.88 0.45
CA CYS A 91 8.72 4.89 1.42
C CYS A 91 9.88 5.83 1.77
N HIS A 92 11.04 5.26 2.12
CA HIS A 92 12.25 6.03 2.40
C HIS A 92 12.75 6.83 1.19
N SER A 93 12.70 6.26 -0.02
CA SER A 93 13.11 6.96 -1.25
C SER A 93 12.22 8.15 -1.59
N LEU A 94 10.97 8.13 -1.14
CA LEU A 94 10.01 9.24 -1.24
C LEU A 94 10.16 10.26 -0.08
N GLY A 95 11.06 10.01 0.87
CA GLY A 95 11.24 10.85 2.05
C GLY A 95 10.04 10.82 3.00
N VAL A 96 9.31 9.69 3.06
CA VAL A 96 8.22 9.47 4.00
C VAL A 96 8.68 8.45 5.04
N SER A 97 8.58 8.78 6.31
CA SER A 97 9.02 7.90 7.42
C SER A 97 7.90 7.01 7.97
N GLU A 98 6.66 7.43 7.79
CA GLU A 98 5.50 6.75 8.35
C GLU A 98 4.91 5.76 7.34
N LEU A 99 4.77 4.50 7.75
CA LEU A 99 4.32 3.42 6.87
C LEU A 99 3.39 2.45 7.59
N LEU A 100 2.17 2.30 7.10
CA LEU A 100 1.24 1.22 7.42
C LEU A 100 1.16 0.26 6.23
N ALA A 101 1.87 -0.85 6.31
CA ALA A 101 1.92 -1.89 5.28
C ALA A 101 1.51 -3.24 5.86
N THR A 102 1.18 -4.21 5.03
CA THR A 102 0.95 -5.57 5.51
C THR A 102 2.26 -6.16 6.03
N ASP A 103 2.29 -6.55 7.29
CA ASP A 103 3.47 -7.08 7.96
C ASP A 103 3.58 -8.60 7.78
N ALA A 104 4.79 -9.07 7.50
CA ALA A 104 5.11 -10.49 7.48
C ALA A 104 5.53 -10.97 8.88
N GLU A 105 5.05 -12.14 9.29
CA GLU A 105 5.43 -12.74 10.57
C GLU A 105 6.91 -13.15 10.58
N ILE A 106 7.62 -12.74 11.62
CA ILE A 106 9.01 -13.09 11.86
C ILE A 106 9.11 -13.82 13.21
N VAL A 107 9.70 -15.02 13.20
CA VAL A 107 10.00 -15.79 14.39
C VAL A 107 11.50 -16.13 14.36
N ASP A 108 12.20 -15.87 15.45
CA ASP A 108 13.65 -16.08 15.57
C ASP A 108 14.47 -15.45 14.42
N GLY A 109 14.08 -14.23 13.99
CA GLY A 109 14.73 -13.49 12.90
C GLY A 109 14.47 -14.03 11.49
N ARG A 110 13.53 -14.97 11.33
CA ARG A 110 13.17 -15.57 10.05
C ARG A 110 11.72 -15.34 9.68
N TYR A 111 11.47 -15.06 8.42
CA TYR A 111 10.10 -15.00 7.88
C TYR A 111 9.46 -16.38 7.92
N THR A 112 8.24 -16.46 8.47
CA THR A 112 7.47 -17.72 8.51
C THR A 112 6.66 -17.96 7.24
N GLY A 113 6.46 -16.90 6.42
CA GLY A 113 5.60 -16.91 5.25
C GLY A 113 4.13 -16.63 5.59
N LYS A 114 3.85 -16.21 6.83
CA LYS A 114 2.51 -15.78 7.27
C LYS A 114 2.45 -14.28 7.42
N VAL A 115 1.22 -13.75 7.48
CA VAL A 115 0.94 -12.36 7.81
C VAL A 115 0.95 -12.19 9.33
N ALA A 116 1.52 -11.10 9.81
CA ALA A 116 1.46 -10.66 11.19
C ALA A 116 0.32 -9.65 11.39
N GLY A 117 -0.54 -9.90 12.36
CA GLY A 117 -1.61 -8.99 12.73
C GLY A 117 -2.67 -8.75 11.63
N THR A 118 -3.23 -7.54 11.61
CA THR A 118 -4.26 -7.14 10.64
C THR A 118 -3.63 -6.72 9.31
N PRO A 119 -3.96 -7.38 8.17
CA PRO A 119 -3.53 -6.94 6.85
C PRO A 119 -4.05 -5.53 6.54
N THR A 120 -3.24 -4.71 5.88
CA THR A 120 -3.59 -3.34 5.49
C THR A 120 -4.41 -3.36 4.18
N TYR A 121 -5.59 -3.99 4.20
CA TYR A 121 -6.46 -4.17 3.05
C TYR A 121 -7.91 -3.86 3.41
N LYS A 122 -8.61 -3.09 2.57
CA LYS A 122 -9.98 -2.64 2.78
C LYS A 122 -10.16 -2.04 4.19
N GLU A 123 -11.09 -2.60 4.99
CA GLU A 123 -11.37 -2.20 6.38
C GLU A 123 -10.12 -2.31 7.28
N GLY A 124 -9.20 -3.21 6.95
CA GLY A 124 -7.92 -3.34 7.66
C GLY A 124 -7.06 -2.07 7.60
N LYS A 125 -7.17 -1.25 6.53
CA LYS A 125 -6.52 0.06 6.48
C LYS A 125 -7.08 1.00 7.55
N VAL A 126 -8.40 1.06 7.69
CA VAL A 126 -9.10 1.89 8.68
C VAL A 126 -8.73 1.46 10.10
N ILE A 127 -8.75 0.15 10.38
CA ILE A 127 -8.38 -0.40 11.69
C ILE A 127 -6.95 0.00 12.06
N ARG A 128 -6.00 -0.17 11.14
CA ARG A 128 -4.60 0.14 11.39
C ARG A 128 -4.33 1.64 11.48
N LEU A 129 -5.02 2.44 10.66
CA LEU A 129 -4.93 3.89 10.75
C LEU A 129 -5.45 4.40 12.09
N ASN A 130 -6.60 3.92 12.55
CA ASN A 130 -7.17 4.32 13.85
C ASN A 130 -6.25 3.97 15.03
N ALA A 131 -5.61 2.79 15.00
CA ALA A 131 -4.62 2.42 16.00
C ALA A 131 -3.39 3.37 15.98
N TRP A 132 -2.90 3.71 14.78
CA TRP A 132 -1.80 4.65 14.60
C TRP A 132 -2.16 6.07 15.07
N LEU A 133 -3.36 6.57 14.75
CA LEU A 133 -3.86 7.86 15.20
C LEU A 133 -3.89 7.95 16.73
N GLN A 134 -4.40 6.90 17.39
CA GLN A 134 -4.42 6.82 18.86
C GLN A 134 -3.02 6.83 19.47
N GLU A 135 -2.09 6.07 18.90
CA GLU A 135 -0.70 6.00 19.36
C GLU A 135 0.03 7.35 19.24
N HIS A 136 -0.30 8.12 18.20
CA HIS A 136 0.38 9.39 17.90
C HIS A 136 -0.40 10.63 18.37
N ASN A 137 -1.57 10.45 19.02
CA ASN A 137 -2.49 11.52 19.40
C ASN A 137 -2.88 12.42 18.22
N GLU A 138 -3.11 11.81 17.07
CA GLU A 138 -3.52 12.47 15.82
C GLU A 138 -5.01 12.25 15.55
N THR A 139 -5.57 13.10 14.67
CA THR A 139 -6.97 13.00 14.20
C THR A 139 -7.02 13.00 12.67
N LEU A 140 -8.21 12.76 12.11
CA LEU A 140 -8.45 12.89 10.67
C LEU A 140 -8.91 14.30 10.26
N GLU A 141 -8.95 15.26 11.15
CA GLU A 141 -9.30 16.64 10.83
C GLU A 141 -8.29 17.19 9.81
N GLY A 142 -8.78 17.78 8.71
CA GLY A 142 -7.96 18.27 7.59
C GLY A 142 -7.22 17.18 6.80
N SER A 143 -7.53 15.90 7.01
CA SER A 143 -6.82 14.79 6.38
C SER A 143 -7.12 14.63 4.90
N TRP A 144 -6.10 14.29 4.13
CA TRP A 144 -6.16 13.95 2.71
C TRP A 144 -5.82 12.49 2.50
N PHE A 145 -6.55 11.80 1.63
CA PHE A 145 -6.19 10.45 1.21
C PHE A 145 -6.27 10.30 -0.30
N TYR A 146 -5.19 9.83 -0.89
CA TYR A 146 -4.99 9.65 -2.33
C TYR A 146 -4.97 8.17 -2.67
N SER A 147 -5.86 7.70 -3.56
CA SER A 147 -5.90 6.30 -3.97
C SER A 147 -6.37 6.13 -5.41
N ASP A 148 -5.93 5.03 -6.05
CA ASP A 148 -6.35 4.57 -7.37
C ASP A 148 -7.36 3.40 -7.31
N SER A 149 -7.59 2.83 -6.12
CA SER A 149 -8.28 1.56 -5.95
C SER A 149 -9.61 1.67 -5.22
N ILE A 150 -10.66 1.03 -5.75
CA ILE A 150 -11.95 0.89 -5.05
C ILE A 150 -11.83 0.10 -3.73
N ASN A 151 -10.79 -0.72 -3.56
CA ASN A 151 -10.55 -1.41 -2.30
C ASN A 151 -10.23 -0.47 -1.13
N ASP A 152 -9.91 0.78 -1.44
CA ASP A 152 -9.61 1.82 -0.47
C ASP A 152 -10.84 2.69 -0.12
N LEU A 153 -12.00 2.33 -0.67
CA LEU A 153 -13.26 3.04 -0.39
C LEU A 153 -13.54 3.19 1.11
N PRO A 154 -13.35 2.15 1.98
CA PRO A 154 -13.57 2.34 3.42
C PRO A 154 -12.75 3.50 4.00
N LEU A 155 -11.50 3.66 3.59
CA LEU A 155 -10.63 4.73 4.10
C LEU A 155 -10.92 6.08 3.42
N LEU A 156 -11.26 6.09 2.12
CA LEU A 156 -11.68 7.31 1.42
C LEU A 156 -12.94 7.94 2.02
N LEU A 157 -13.77 7.14 2.69
CA LEU A 157 -14.98 7.61 3.37
C LEU A 157 -14.72 8.20 4.77
N GLU A 158 -13.55 7.93 5.36
CA GLU A 158 -13.20 8.38 6.72
C GLU A 158 -12.48 9.74 6.71
N VAL A 159 -11.76 10.06 5.63
CA VAL A 159 -10.95 11.28 5.54
C VAL A 159 -11.79 12.49 5.12
N GLU A 160 -11.31 13.68 5.45
CA GLU A 160 -11.99 14.92 5.09
C GLU A 160 -11.87 15.25 3.60
N HIS A 161 -10.70 14.95 3.00
CA HIS A 161 -10.42 15.25 1.59
C HIS A 161 -10.04 13.97 0.82
N PRO A 162 -11.03 13.16 0.37
CA PRO A 162 -10.76 12.01 -0.48
C PRO A 162 -10.42 12.44 -1.90
N VAL A 163 -9.34 11.86 -2.48
CA VAL A 163 -8.88 12.17 -3.84
C VAL A 163 -8.64 10.87 -4.61
N ALA A 164 -9.32 10.72 -5.75
CA ALA A 164 -9.12 9.61 -6.66
C ALA A 164 -7.98 9.94 -7.66
N VAL A 165 -6.90 9.16 -7.63
CA VAL A 165 -5.70 9.39 -8.45
C VAL A 165 -5.59 8.32 -9.51
N ASP A 166 -5.69 8.70 -10.81
CA ASP A 166 -5.64 7.73 -11.93
C ASP A 166 -6.51 6.48 -11.66
N PRO A 167 -7.77 6.65 -11.17
CA PRO A 167 -8.53 5.61 -10.51
C PRO A 167 -8.95 4.47 -11.44
N CYS A 168 -9.09 3.27 -10.88
CA CYS A 168 -9.78 2.18 -11.55
C CYS A 168 -11.24 2.59 -11.85
N ARG A 169 -11.90 1.89 -12.79
CA ARG A 169 -13.24 2.24 -13.26
C ARG A 169 -14.24 2.40 -12.11
N ALA A 170 -14.29 1.43 -11.20
CA ALA A 170 -15.24 1.44 -10.09
C ALA A 170 -15.01 2.62 -9.12
N LEU A 171 -13.73 2.97 -8.84
CA LEU A 171 -13.43 4.13 -8.01
C LEU A 171 -13.76 5.44 -8.74
N ARG A 172 -13.54 5.53 -10.05
CA ARG A 172 -13.92 6.69 -10.86
C ARG A 172 -15.42 6.94 -10.78
N GLU A 173 -16.25 5.93 -11.04
CA GLU A 173 -17.71 6.01 -10.98
C GLU A 173 -18.17 6.45 -9.58
N THR A 174 -17.51 5.96 -8.52
CA THR A 174 -17.79 6.37 -7.13
C THR A 174 -17.40 7.83 -6.88
N ALA A 175 -16.20 8.24 -7.30
CA ALA A 175 -15.70 9.59 -7.11
C ALA A 175 -16.57 10.64 -7.85
N GLU A 176 -17.00 10.34 -9.08
CA GLU A 176 -17.93 11.17 -9.84
C GLU A 176 -19.28 11.30 -9.11
N THR A 177 -19.83 10.19 -8.59
CA THR A 177 -21.10 10.21 -7.85
C THR A 177 -21.01 10.99 -6.54
N LYS A 178 -19.85 10.96 -5.88
CA LYS A 178 -19.61 11.63 -4.59
C LYS A 178 -18.99 13.02 -4.73
N GLU A 179 -18.80 13.49 -5.95
CA GLU A 179 -18.17 14.79 -6.25
C GLU A 179 -16.75 14.92 -5.64
N TRP A 180 -15.99 13.80 -5.59
CA TRP A 180 -14.61 13.80 -5.14
C TRP A 180 -13.66 14.25 -6.24
N ASP A 181 -12.55 14.86 -5.86
CA ASP A 181 -11.50 15.24 -6.78
C ASP A 181 -10.92 14.01 -7.51
N ILE A 182 -10.79 14.13 -8.84
CA ILE A 182 -10.14 13.13 -9.69
C ILE A 182 -8.94 13.80 -10.35
N ILE A 183 -7.75 13.33 -10.03
CA ILE A 183 -6.50 13.86 -10.58
C ILE A 183 -5.68 12.79 -11.28
N SER A 184 -4.70 13.23 -12.10
CA SER A 184 -3.68 12.35 -12.67
C SER A 184 -2.29 12.81 -12.25
N LEU A 185 -1.49 11.86 -11.75
CA LEU A 185 -0.07 12.05 -11.45
C LEU A 185 0.83 11.50 -12.56
N ARG A 186 0.24 10.87 -13.58
CA ARG A 186 0.96 10.46 -14.81
C ARG A 186 1.19 11.66 -15.72
N GLY A 187 2.31 11.65 -16.43
CA GLY A 187 2.75 12.74 -17.30
C GLY A 187 1.87 12.94 -18.52
#